data_54c90d031be591847ba3982c530ca110
#
_entry.id   54c90d031be591847ba3982c530ca110
#
_cell.length_a   1.000
_cell.length_b   1.000
_cell.length_c   1.000
_cell.angle_alpha   90.00
_cell.angle_beta   90.00
_cell.angle_gamma   90.00
#
_symmetry.space_group_name_H-M   'P 1'
#
loop_
_entity.id
_entity.type
_entity.pdbx_description
1 polymer ?
#
loop_
_entity_poly.entity_id
_entity_poly.type
_entity_poly.pdbx_seq_one_letter_code
_entity_poly.pdbx_strand_id
1 'polypeptide(L)'
;IVTDDVSIGDYVLTGGELAAMVMIDAISRKVDGVLNNSESSEIETFYDNLLEYPQYTRPEVWEGERVPEVLLSGNHGKIEEWRRQKSIERTCDFRPDLLAKANLSDKDKNYLAEYKSRKN
;
A
#
# COMPACT_ATOMS: atom_id res chain seq x y z
N ILE A 1 -11.29 32.96 -7.24
CA ILE A 1 -12.19 32.30 -6.29
C ILE A 1 -11.75 30.85 -6.09
N VAL A 2 -10.45 30.67 -5.96
CA VAL A 2 -9.86 29.37 -5.63
C VAL A 2 -9.62 29.34 -4.11
N THR A 3 -10.08 28.30 -3.44
CA THR A 3 -9.90 28.12 -2.00
C THR A 3 -8.69 27.27 -1.67
N ASP A 4 -8.39 26.28 -2.53
CA ASP A 4 -7.31 25.34 -2.33
C ASP A 4 -6.66 24.98 -3.67
N ASP A 5 -5.33 24.78 -3.66
CA ASP A 5 -4.57 24.26 -4.77
C ASP A 5 -4.03 22.88 -4.42
N VAL A 6 -4.27 21.87 -5.28
CA VAL A 6 -3.84 20.49 -5.07
C VAL A 6 -3.07 19.99 -6.29
N SER A 7 -1.87 19.49 -6.10
CA SER A 7 -1.10 18.77 -7.11
C SER A 7 -1.28 17.27 -6.97
N ILE A 8 -1.48 16.57 -8.09
CA ILE A 8 -1.50 15.09 -8.14
C ILE A 8 -0.18 14.48 -8.62
N GLY A 9 0.80 15.31 -9.00
CA GLY A 9 2.12 14.87 -9.44
C GLY A 9 2.85 15.94 -10.26
N ASP A 10 4.17 15.74 -10.45
CA ASP A 10 5.07 16.63 -11.19
C ASP A 10 5.05 16.33 -12.70
N TYR A 11 3.89 16.50 -13.33
CA TYR A 11 3.68 16.32 -14.76
C TYR A 11 2.57 17.24 -15.26
N VAL A 12 2.56 17.49 -16.57
CA VAL A 12 1.55 18.32 -17.22
C VAL A 12 0.52 17.43 -17.91
N LEU A 13 -0.76 17.72 -17.65
CA LEU A 13 -1.90 17.11 -18.35
C LEU A 13 -2.51 18.08 -19.35
N THR A 14 -3.19 17.56 -20.37
CA THR A 14 -3.86 18.37 -21.41
C THR A 14 -5.06 19.14 -20.86
N GLY A 15 -5.62 18.71 -19.72
CA GLY A 15 -6.75 19.34 -19.04
C GLY A 15 -6.88 18.85 -17.60
N GLY A 16 -7.82 19.42 -16.85
CA GLY A 16 -8.04 19.09 -15.45
C GLY A 16 -8.93 17.87 -15.19
N GLU A 17 -9.49 17.25 -16.22
CA GLU A 17 -10.51 16.19 -16.09
C GLU A 17 -9.96 14.94 -15.42
N LEU A 18 -8.75 14.49 -15.84
CA LEU A 18 -8.11 13.31 -15.26
C LEU A 18 -7.72 13.56 -13.81
N ALA A 19 -7.19 14.74 -13.49
CA ALA A 19 -6.86 15.12 -12.12
C ALA A 19 -8.12 15.13 -11.23
N ALA A 20 -9.23 15.69 -11.73
CA ALA A 20 -10.51 15.70 -11.04
C ALA A 20 -11.02 14.26 -10.79
N MET A 21 -10.91 13.37 -11.77
CA MET A 21 -11.31 11.96 -11.62
C MET A 21 -10.49 11.24 -10.55
N VAL A 22 -9.17 11.46 -10.54
CA VAL A 22 -8.27 10.89 -9.51
C VAL A 22 -8.68 11.39 -8.12
N MET A 23 -8.94 12.67 -7.96
CA MET A 23 -9.37 13.24 -6.68
C MET A 23 -10.73 12.71 -6.24
N ILE A 24 -11.70 12.63 -7.16
CA ILE A 24 -13.04 12.09 -6.86
C ILE A 24 -12.92 10.63 -6.40
N ASP A 25 -12.17 9.79 -7.10
CA ASP A 25 -11.98 8.39 -6.73
C ASP A 25 -11.34 8.28 -5.33
N ALA A 26 -10.24 8.99 -5.11
CA ALA A 26 -9.51 8.95 -3.84
C ALA A 26 -10.35 9.46 -2.64
N ILE A 27 -11.13 10.54 -2.83
CA ILE A 27 -11.98 11.10 -1.78
C ILE A 27 -13.19 10.22 -1.53
N SER A 28 -13.83 9.70 -2.58
CA SER A 28 -15.02 8.85 -2.49
C SER A 28 -14.77 7.61 -1.65
N ARG A 29 -13.55 7.05 -1.70
CA ARG A 29 -13.13 5.92 -0.87
C ARG A 29 -13.16 6.19 0.65
N LYS A 30 -13.14 7.47 1.04
CA LYS A 30 -13.26 7.90 2.44
C LYS A 30 -14.70 8.08 2.91
N VAL A 31 -15.66 7.97 2.00
CA VAL A 31 -17.09 8.11 2.30
C VAL A 31 -17.67 6.74 2.62
N ASP A 32 -18.30 6.63 3.79
CA ASP A 32 -18.93 5.38 4.23
C ASP A 32 -19.98 4.89 3.20
N GLY A 33 -19.94 3.61 2.90
CA GLY A 33 -20.88 2.95 2.00
C GLY A 33 -20.56 3.07 0.50
N VAL A 34 -19.51 3.77 0.10
CA VAL A 34 -19.08 3.83 -1.31
C VAL A 34 -18.38 2.55 -1.74
N LEU A 35 -17.59 1.94 -0.86
CA LEU A 35 -16.99 0.63 -1.08
C LEU A 35 -17.85 -0.44 -0.40
N ASN A 36 -18.08 -1.55 -1.09
CA ASN A 36 -18.90 -2.66 -0.58
C ASN A 36 -18.28 -3.41 0.62
N ASN A 37 -17.01 -3.15 0.94
CA ASN A 37 -16.31 -3.70 2.09
C ASN A 37 -15.66 -2.57 2.87
N SER A 38 -16.16 -2.31 4.08
CA SER A 38 -15.52 -1.37 5.03
C SER A 38 -14.09 -1.79 5.39
N GLU A 39 -13.78 -3.09 5.32
CA GLU A 39 -12.43 -3.63 5.54
C GLU A 39 -11.41 -3.23 4.46
N SER A 40 -11.84 -2.98 3.22
CA SER A 40 -10.90 -2.63 2.16
C SER A 40 -10.40 -1.17 2.24
N SER A 41 -11.14 -0.27 2.88
CA SER A 41 -10.69 1.11 3.10
C SER A 41 -9.72 1.23 4.28
N GLU A 42 -9.78 0.32 5.25
CA GLU A 42 -8.88 0.30 6.41
C GLU A 42 -7.49 -0.26 6.09
N ILE A 43 -7.35 -1.02 4.99
CA ILE A 43 -6.09 -1.67 4.56
C ILE A 43 -5.28 -0.79 3.60
N GLU A 44 -5.80 0.37 3.19
CA GLU A 44 -5.11 1.23 2.22
C GLU A 44 -3.88 1.94 2.81
N THR A 45 -2.87 2.09 1.97
CA THR A 45 -1.51 2.60 2.21
C THR A 45 -1.40 3.80 3.14
N PHE A 46 -2.40 4.68 3.17
CA PHE A 46 -2.31 5.93 3.94
C PHE A 46 -2.97 5.88 5.32
N TYR A 47 -3.62 4.78 5.70
CA TYR A 47 -4.17 4.63 7.05
C TYR A 47 -3.09 4.35 8.10
N ASP A 48 -2.10 3.53 7.74
CA ASP A 48 -1.02 3.08 8.63
C ASP A 48 0.33 3.75 8.31
N ASN A 49 0.36 4.68 7.35
CA ASN A 49 1.59 5.25 6.77
C ASN A 49 2.56 4.17 6.23
N LEU A 50 2.04 3.05 5.77
CA LEU A 50 2.80 2.02 5.06
C LEU A 50 2.33 1.94 3.62
N LEU A 51 3.26 1.66 2.70
CA LEU A 51 2.91 1.32 1.32
C LEU A 51 2.20 -0.03 1.27
N GLU A 52 1.26 -0.15 0.35
CA GLU A 52 0.55 -1.39 0.11
C GLU A 52 1.51 -2.53 -0.26
N TYR A 53 1.22 -3.74 0.21
CA TYR A 53 1.96 -4.95 -0.15
C TYR A 53 1.75 -5.30 -1.63
N PRO A 54 2.64 -6.12 -2.25
CA PRO A 54 2.48 -6.55 -3.64
C PRO A 54 1.19 -7.33 -3.86
N GLN A 55 0.41 -6.91 -4.85
CA GLN A 55 -0.79 -7.60 -5.29
C GLN A 55 -0.44 -8.56 -6.44
N TYR A 56 -1.01 -9.76 -6.42
CA TYR A 56 -0.80 -10.75 -7.47
C TYR A 56 -2.13 -11.10 -8.14
N THR A 57 -2.08 -11.34 -9.45
CA THR A 57 -3.21 -11.75 -10.26
C THR A 57 -2.94 -13.11 -10.93
N ARG A 58 -3.92 -13.64 -11.63
CA ARG A 58 -3.76 -14.87 -12.44
C ARG A 58 -2.99 -14.58 -13.74
N PRO A 59 -2.25 -15.57 -14.26
CA PRO A 59 -2.06 -16.96 -13.78
C PRO A 59 -1.09 -17.04 -12.59
N GLU A 60 -1.06 -18.19 -11.89
CA GLU A 60 -0.14 -18.46 -10.76
C GLU A 60 1.33 -18.36 -11.14
N VAL A 61 1.66 -18.71 -12.39
CA VAL A 61 3.01 -18.60 -12.96
C VAL A 61 2.93 -17.76 -14.23
N TRP A 62 3.75 -16.71 -14.30
CA TRP A 62 3.87 -15.83 -15.45
C TRP A 62 5.35 -15.64 -15.79
N GLU A 63 5.75 -15.98 -17.02
CA GLU A 63 7.15 -15.82 -17.53
C GLU A 63 8.23 -16.43 -16.60
N GLY A 64 7.89 -17.53 -15.93
CA GLY A 64 8.79 -18.19 -14.97
C GLY A 64 8.71 -17.68 -13.53
N GLU A 65 8.09 -16.54 -13.31
CA GLU A 65 7.84 -15.98 -11.98
C GLU A 65 6.57 -16.58 -11.36
N ARG A 66 6.66 -17.02 -10.12
CA ARG A 66 5.56 -17.65 -9.40
C ARG A 66 5.03 -16.78 -8.27
N VAL A 67 3.72 -16.79 -8.08
CA VAL A 67 3.08 -16.22 -6.89
C VAL A 67 3.66 -16.87 -5.62
N PRO A 68 4.04 -16.09 -4.59
CA PRO A 68 4.57 -16.64 -3.33
C PRO A 68 3.65 -17.73 -2.74
N GLU A 69 4.23 -18.87 -2.37
CA GLU A 69 3.47 -20.02 -1.87
C GLU A 69 2.62 -19.70 -0.63
N VAL A 70 3.07 -18.77 0.22
CA VAL A 70 2.31 -18.34 1.39
C VAL A 70 0.93 -17.81 1.01
N LEU A 71 0.79 -17.14 -0.13
CA LEU A 71 -0.48 -16.59 -0.63
C LEU A 71 -1.43 -17.68 -1.15
N LEU A 72 -0.88 -18.84 -1.50
CA LEU A 72 -1.62 -20.01 -1.99
C LEU A 72 -1.95 -20.99 -0.87
N SER A 73 -1.39 -20.81 0.30
CA SER A 73 -1.47 -21.78 1.43
C SER A 73 -2.85 -21.85 2.10
N GLY A 74 -3.72 -20.86 1.89
CA GLY A 74 -5.00 -20.73 2.62
C GLY A 74 -4.85 -20.40 4.11
N ASN A 75 -3.62 -20.23 4.61
CA ASN A 75 -3.37 -19.86 6.01
C ASN A 75 -3.44 -18.34 6.16
N HIS A 76 -4.62 -17.84 6.53
CA HIS A 76 -4.89 -16.40 6.65
C HIS A 76 -3.89 -15.68 7.58
N GLY A 77 -3.54 -16.28 8.71
CA GLY A 77 -2.59 -15.68 9.65
C GLY A 77 -1.20 -15.47 9.04
N LYS A 78 -0.69 -16.47 8.31
CA LYS A 78 0.60 -16.35 7.60
C LYS A 78 0.54 -15.38 6.43
N ILE A 79 -0.60 -15.33 5.75
CA ILE A 79 -0.83 -14.39 4.64
C ILE A 79 -0.80 -12.95 5.17
N GLU A 80 -1.50 -12.65 6.26
CA GLU A 80 -1.52 -11.33 6.88
C GLU A 80 -0.12 -10.91 7.39
N GLU A 81 0.59 -11.83 8.03
CA GLU A 81 1.96 -11.59 8.45
C GLU A 81 2.89 -11.27 7.27
N TRP A 82 2.80 -12.04 6.20
CA TRP A 82 3.57 -11.81 4.97
C TRP A 82 3.23 -10.45 4.34
N ARG A 83 1.95 -10.10 4.25
CA ARG A 83 1.48 -8.81 3.74
C ARG A 83 2.05 -7.65 4.55
N ARG A 84 1.97 -7.74 5.87
CA ARG A 84 2.51 -6.73 6.78
C ARG A 84 4.03 -6.56 6.61
N GLN A 85 4.76 -7.66 6.54
CA GLN A 85 6.20 -7.65 6.29
C GLN A 85 6.54 -6.99 4.95
N LYS A 86 5.83 -7.32 3.87
CA LYS A 86 6.04 -6.73 2.55
C LYS A 86 5.71 -5.23 2.50
N SER A 87 4.69 -4.79 3.21
CA SER A 87 4.39 -3.36 3.36
C SER A 87 5.53 -2.61 4.06
N ILE A 88 6.08 -3.18 5.12
CA ILE A 88 7.23 -2.60 5.86
C ILE A 88 8.47 -2.54 4.96
N GLU A 89 8.82 -3.63 4.27
CA GLU A 89 9.95 -3.68 3.32
C GLU A 89 9.83 -2.60 2.25
N ARG A 90 8.68 -2.55 1.55
CA ARG A 90 8.43 -1.56 0.49
C ARG A 90 8.48 -0.13 1.01
N THR A 91 7.90 0.12 2.18
CA THR A 91 7.94 1.46 2.77
C THR A 91 9.36 1.86 3.16
N CYS A 92 10.13 0.93 3.70
CA CYS A 92 11.55 1.16 4.01
C CYS A 92 12.36 1.53 2.76
N ASP A 93 12.07 0.88 1.63
CA ASP A 93 12.84 1.04 0.41
C ASP A 93 12.44 2.28 -0.39
N PHE A 94 11.15 2.57 -0.47
CA PHE A 94 10.62 3.58 -1.37
C PHE A 94 10.12 4.85 -0.68
N ARG A 95 9.69 4.75 0.58
CA ARG A 95 9.11 5.87 1.32
C ARG A 95 9.52 5.86 2.81
N PRO A 96 10.84 5.98 3.11
CA PRO A 96 11.32 6.00 4.49
C PRO A 96 10.75 7.15 5.32
N ASP A 97 10.29 8.21 4.68
CA ASP A 97 9.57 9.34 5.30
C ASP A 97 8.23 8.91 5.92
N LEU A 98 7.50 8.01 5.27
CA LEU A 98 6.25 7.43 5.80
C LEU A 98 6.54 6.44 6.93
N LEU A 99 7.59 5.63 6.78
CA LEU A 99 7.98 4.66 7.80
C LEU A 99 8.25 5.31 9.16
N ALA A 100 8.85 6.51 9.16
CA ALA A 100 9.09 7.27 10.38
C ALA A 100 7.80 7.72 11.10
N LYS A 101 6.69 7.78 10.39
CA LYS A 101 5.37 8.17 10.90
C LYS A 101 4.44 6.98 11.12
N ALA A 102 4.85 5.78 10.68
CA ALA A 102 4.03 4.58 10.75
C ALA A 102 3.86 4.07 12.19
N ASN A 103 2.68 3.56 12.49
CA ASN A 103 2.40 2.93 13.77
C ASN A 103 2.89 1.47 13.75
N LEU A 104 4.15 1.26 14.13
CA LEU A 104 4.80 -0.05 14.12
C LEU A 104 4.70 -0.71 15.50
N SER A 105 4.21 -1.95 15.53
CA SER A 105 4.28 -2.81 16.71
C SER A 105 5.73 -3.20 17.03
N ASP A 106 5.99 -3.73 18.22
CA ASP A 106 7.33 -4.20 18.58
C ASP A 106 7.79 -5.36 17.68
N LYS A 107 6.86 -6.21 17.21
CA LYS A 107 7.13 -7.25 16.22
C LYS A 107 7.58 -6.65 14.88
N ASP A 108 6.90 -5.60 14.42
CA ASP A 108 7.26 -4.88 13.19
C ASP A 108 8.64 -4.24 13.27
N LYS A 109 8.96 -3.60 14.42
CA LYS A 109 10.27 -2.98 14.66
C LYS A 109 11.40 -4.00 14.64
N ASN A 110 11.21 -5.15 15.27
CA ASN A 110 12.17 -6.24 15.25
C ASN A 110 12.39 -6.76 13.83
N TYR A 111 11.31 -6.99 13.09
CA TYR A 111 11.39 -7.39 11.68
C TYR A 111 12.12 -6.36 10.81
N LEU A 112 11.81 -5.07 10.98
CA LEU A 112 12.47 -3.98 10.26
C LEU A 112 13.97 -3.92 10.54
N ALA A 113 14.38 -4.13 11.80
CA ALA A 113 15.79 -4.16 12.18
C ALA A 113 16.52 -5.33 11.50
N GLU A 114 15.91 -6.51 11.49
CA GLU A 114 16.41 -7.68 10.79
C GLU A 114 16.50 -7.48 9.28
N TYR A 115 15.46 -6.89 8.67
CA TYR A 115 15.46 -6.58 7.24
C TYR A 115 16.60 -5.63 6.86
N LYS A 116 16.81 -4.56 7.64
CA LYS A 116 17.92 -3.60 7.41
C LYS A 116 19.29 -4.27 7.56
N SER A 117 19.45 -5.17 8.51
CA SER A 117 20.73 -5.89 8.72
C SER A 117 21.06 -6.83 7.56
N ARG A 118 20.05 -7.39 6.89
CA ARG A 118 20.24 -8.27 5.71
C ARG A 118 20.63 -7.50 4.45
N LYS A 119 20.35 -6.21 4.39
CA LYS A 119 20.65 -5.34 3.25
C LYS A 119 22.05 -4.71 3.30
N ASN A 120 22.62 -4.62 4.47
CA ASN A 120 23.97 -4.10 4.69
C ASN A 120 25.00 -5.24 4.60
#